data_98aae3aed1e5840ba25cc69686b06b7e
#
_entry.id   98aae3aed1e5840ba25cc69686b06b7e
#
_cell.length_a   1.000
_cell.length_b   1.000
_cell.length_c   1.000
_cell.angle_alpha   90.00
_cell.angle_beta   90.00
_cell.angle_gamma   90.00
#
_symmetry.space_group_name_H-M   'P 1'
#
loop_
_entity.id
_entity.type
_entity.pdbx_description
1 polymer ?
#
loop_
_entity_poly.entity_id
_entity_poly.type
_entity_poly.pdbx_seq_one_letter_code
_entity_poly.pdbx_strand_id
1 'polypeptide(L)'
;LAYNDYFQSSEFHDLLHQYEESGLEHLADFSSADLTDLAEYFHSIGDMDQALKIIDSAIAIYPGAVGPLIFRARTALVKDGNPMMAYYYADLIDDKTDLDYYYIQAEIMVYNNEAEKANDYLLSKYEEVNEDDRQDYLLDVATLFADYELWDYADSWSHNYEDKDESDYLELQGRLMSVRQEYDKAEEVFNRLLDRNPFSTAYWNLLACTQFYAKDFQKCISSCDYALAIQPENADALLTKANALFYIGNIKDAVANYVHYMTVCGEDIPDDADLEEYFNQIMNSQ
;
A
#
# COMPACT_ATOMS: atom_id res chain seq x y z
N LEU A 1 1.93 6.18 3.25
CA LEU A 1 2.73 7.26 2.63
C LEU A 1 3.60 8.00 3.64
N ALA A 2 3.15 8.20 4.89
CA ALA A 2 3.97 8.75 5.98
C ALA A 2 5.29 7.98 6.19
N TYR A 3 5.31 6.67 5.96
CA TYR A 3 6.52 5.84 6.08
C TYR A 3 7.61 6.19 5.05
N ASN A 4 7.26 6.60 3.84
CA ASN A 4 8.27 6.88 2.81
C ASN A 4 9.12 8.13 3.14
N ASP A 5 8.50 9.15 3.74
CA ASP A 5 9.21 10.34 4.20
C ASP A 5 10.04 10.04 5.46
N TYR A 6 9.51 9.19 6.36
CA TYR A 6 10.23 8.74 7.55
C TYR A 6 11.49 7.93 7.19
N PHE A 7 11.41 7.01 6.25
CA PHE A 7 12.58 6.21 5.81
C PHE A 7 13.69 7.05 5.17
N GLN A 8 13.39 8.28 4.75
CA GLN A 8 14.39 9.25 4.28
C GLN A 8 14.91 10.18 5.38
N SER A 9 14.38 10.10 6.59
CA SER A 9 14.81 10.94 7.72
C SER A 9 16.20 10.56 8.23
N SER A 10 16.90 11.53 8.84
CA SER A 10 18.18 11.24 9.51
C SER A 10 18.01 10.27 10.68
N GLU A 11 16.88 10.32 11.36
CA GLU A 11 16.56 9.44 12.48
C GLU A 11 16.48 7.97 12.04
N PHE A 12 15.77 7.70 10.96
CA PHE A 12 15.69 6.35 10.42
C PHE A 12 17.04 5.88 9.84
N HIS A 13 17.81 6.77 9.18
CA HIS A 13 19.14 6.40 8.70
C HIS A 13 20.10 6.03 9.85
N ASP A 14 20.02 6.72 10.99
CA ASP A 14 20.80 6.38 12.17
C ASP A 14 20.38 5.01 12.74
N LEU A 15 19.07 4.73 12.79
CA LEU A 15 18.50 3.44 13.20
C LEU A 15 18.99 2.30 12.28
N LEU A 16 18.88 2.49 10.97
CA LEU A 16 19.31 1.50 9.97
C LEU A 16 20.82 1.23 10.06
N HIS A 17 21.63 2.29 10.21
CA HIS A 17 23.08 2.14 10.38
C HIS A 17 23.43 1.37 11.66
N GLN A 18 22.75 1.67 12.78
CA GLN A 18 22.95 0.93 14.04
C GLN A 18 22.59 -0.54 13.86
N TYR A 19 21.52 -0.85 13.14
CA TYR A 19 21.12 -2.21 12.82
C TYR A 19 22.15 -2.91 11.94
N GLU A 20 22.68 -2.25 10.89
CA GLU A 20 23.68 -2.81 9.99
C GLU A 20 25.02 -3.12 10.72
N GLU A 21 25.38 -2.30 11.71
CA GLU A 21 26.60 -2.53 12.52
C GLU A 21 26.43 -3.67 13.52
N SER A 22 25.25 -3.81 14.15
CA SER A 22 24.99 -4.77 15.22
C SER A 22 24.46 -6.12 14.72
N GLY A 23 23.73 -6.12 13.61
CA GLY A 23 23.16 -7.32 13.00
C GLY A 23 22.07 -8.01 13.85
N LEU A 24 21.61 -9.16 13.37
CA LEU A 24 20.54 -9.93 14.02
C LEU A 24 20.84 -10.43 15.44
N GLU A 25 22.11 -10.44 15.85
CA GLU A 25 22.52 -10.96 17.16
C GLU A 25 22.22 -9.98 18.30
N HIS A 26 21.97 -8.71 17.99
CA HIS A 26 21.78 -7.63 18.97
C HIS A 26 20.40 -6.96 18.92
N LEU A 27 19.38 -7.64 18.38
CA LEU A 27 18.03 -7.10 18.25
C LEU A 27 17.38 -6.71 19.60
N ALA A 28 17.85 -7.26 20.70
CA ALA A 28 17.38 -6.88 22.05
C ALA A 28 17.81 -5.46 22.47
N ASP A 29 18.71 -4.82 21.75
CA ASP A 29 19.13 -3.43 22.00
C ASP A 29 18.18 -2.41 21.37
N PHE A 30 17.26 -2.84 20.50
CA PHE A 30 16.24 -2.03 19.82
C PHE A 30 14.89 -2.17 20.48
N SER A 31 14.07 -1.13 20.46
CA SER A 31 12.68 -1.20 20.90
C SER A 31 11.81 -2.03 19.94
N SER A 32 10.60 -2.41 20.37
CA SER A 32 9.65 -3.08 19.48
C SER A 32 9.23 -2.19 18.31
N ALA A 33 9.16 -0.87 18.51
CA ALA A 33 8.88 0.11 17.45
C ALA A 33 10.02 0.15 16.42
N ASP A 34 11.27 0.30 16.87
CA ASP A 34 12.44 0.30 15.98
C ASP A 34 12.49 -0.95 15.10
N LEU A 35 12.22 -2.12 15.70
CA LEU A 35 12.22 -3.39 14.97
C LEU A 35 11.06 -3.48 13.97
N THR A 36 9.91 -2.88 14.28
CA THR A 36 8.79 -2.78 13.33
C THR A 36 9.16 -1.87 12.17
N ASP A 37 9.72 -0.69 12.43
CA ASP A 37 10.14 0.26 11.40
C ASP A 37 11.20 -0.34 10.46
N LEU A 38 12.18 -1.05 11.02
CA LEU A 38 13.19 -1.78 10.23
C LEU A 38 12.54 -2.85 9.34
N ALA A 39 11.57 -3.60 9.86
CA ALA A 39 10.88 -4.62 9.07
C ALA A 39 10.02 -4.02 7.96
N GLU A 40 9.31 -2.92 8.24
CA GLU A 40 8.55 -2.18 7.21
C GLU A 40 9.47 -1.63 6.13
N TYR A 41 10.65 -1.13 6.50
CA TYR A 41 11.66 -0.70 5.53
C TYR A 41 12.11 -1.86 4.63
N PHE A 42 12.52 -3.01 5.20
CA PHE A 42 12.94 -4.16 4.41
C PHE A 42 11.81 -4.69 3.54
N HIS A 43 10.58 -4.67 4.03
CA HIS A 43 9.40 -4.97 3.23
C HIS A 43 9.25 -4.00 2.05
N SER A 44 9.40 -2.70 2.27
CA SER A 44 9.23 -1.66 1.24
C SER A 44 10.25 -1.76 0.10
N ILE A 45 11.46 -2.27 0.39
CA ILE A 45 12.49 -2.53 -0.62
C ILE A 45 12.45 -3.96 -1.20
N GLY A 46 11.43 -4.75 -0.84
CA GLY A 46 11.20 -6.10 -1.37
C GLY A 46 11.94 -7.22 -0.63
N ASP A 47 12.73 -6.94 0.42
CA ASP A 47 13.40 -7.97 1.22
C ASP A 47 12.50 -8.50 2.35
N MET A 48 11.44 -9.20 1.94
CA MET A 48 10.48 -9.80 2.87
C MET A 48 11.14 -10.84 3.80
N ASP A 49 12.17 -11.55 3.33
CA ASP A 49 12.86 -12.55 4.16
C ASP A 49 13.57 -11.90 5.35
N GLN A 50 14.18 -10.73 5.14
CA GLN A 50 14.81 -9.97 6.20
C GLN A 50 13.77 -9.34 7.13
N ALA A 51 12.71 -8.77 6.58
CA ALA A 51 11.58 -8.24 7.34
C ALA A 51 11.02 -9.30 8.31
N LEU A 52 10.73 -10.50 7.82
CA LEU A 52 10.18 -11.58 8.65
C LEU A 52 11.15 -12.07 9.74
N LYS A 53 12.45 -12.13 9.47
CA LYS A 53 13.46 -12.49 10.50
C LYS A 53 13.48 -11.48 11.64
N ILE A 54 13.42 -10.19 11.32
CA ILE A 54 13.36 -9.11 12.32
C ILE A 54 12.08 -9.23 13.13
N ILE A 55 10.93 -9.36 12.49
CA ILE A 55 9.62 -9.44 13.15
C ILE A 55 9.49 -10.69 14.04
N ASP A 56 9.90 -11.87 13.54
CA ASP A 56 9.82 -13.10 14.36
C ASP A 56 10.73 -12.99 15.61
N SER A 57 11.88 -12.32 15.48
CA SER A 57 12.76 -12.01 16.61
C SER A 57 12.14 -10.96 17.54
N ALA A 58 11.52 -9.91 16.99
CA ALA A 58 10.84 -8.89 17.76
C ALA A 58 9.69 -9.47 18.61
N ILE A 59 8.89 -10.38 18.05
CA ILE A 59 7.82 -11.10 18.77
C ILE A 59 8.40 -11.95 19.91
N ALA A 60 9.56 -12.58 19.69
CA ALA A 60 10.22 -13.38 20.72
C ALA A 60 10.78 -12.52 21.88
N ILE A 61 11.28 -11.32 21.59
CA ILE A 61 11.84 -10.37 22.57
C ILE A 61 10.72 -9.61 23.28
N TYR A 62 9.69 -9.18 22.56
CA TYR A 62 8.57 -8.36 23.02
C TYR A 62 7.23 -9.06 22.77
N PRO A 63 6.95 -10.17 23.44
CA PRO A 63 5.68 -10.88 23.29
C PRO A 63 4.53 -9.94 23.68
N GLY A 64 3.51 -9.86 22.85
CA GLY A 64 2.34 -8.98 23.08
C GLY A 64 2.47 -7.56 22.54
N ALA A 65 3.65 -7.15 22.00
CA ALA A 65 3.83 -5.84 21.39
C ALA A 65 2.98 -5.68 20.11
N VAL A 66 2.34 -4.52 19.95
CA VAL A 66 1.40 -4.24 18.86
C VAL A 66 2.09 -4.32 17.49
N GLY A 67 3.06 -3.46 17.22
CA GLY A 67 3.67 -3.32 15.88
C GLY A 67 4.14 -4.63 15.25
N PRO A 68 5.01 -5.43 15.91
CA PRO A 68 5.46 -6.71 15.36
C PRO A 68 4.33 -7.71 15.09
N LEU A 69 3.32 -7.75 15.97
CA LEU A 69 2.19 -8.67 15.82
C LEU A 69 1.24 -8.23 14.71
N ILE A 70 1.03 -6.93 14.53
CA ILE A 70 0.27 -6.36 13.41
C ILE A 70 0.96 -6.69 12.07
N PHE A 71 2.27 -6.42 11.97
CA PHE A 71 3.02 -6.77 10.77
C PHE A 71 2.86 -8.25 10.40
N ARG A 72 2.98 -9.12 11.39
CA ARG A 72 2.85 -10.57 11.18
C ARG A 72 1.44 -10.98 10.82
N ALA A 73 0.43 -10.36 11.44
CA ALA A 73 -0.98 -10.60 11.14
C ALA A 73 -1.32 -10.18 9.70
N ARG A 74 -0.90 -8.97 9.27
CA ARG A 74 -1.08 -8.49 7.89
C ARG A 74 -0.36 -9.37 6.87
N THR A 75 0.88 -9.81 7.17
CA THR A 75 1.61 -10.75 6.30
C THR A 75 0.84 -12.07 6.15
N ALA A 76 0.34 -12.62 7.24
CA ALA A 76 -0.45 -13.85 7.20
C ALA A 76 -1.76 -13.68 6.41
N LEU A 77 -2.38 -12.50 6.49
CA LEU A 77 -3.63 -12.21 5.79
C LEU A 77 -3.42 -12.02 4.28
N VAL A 78 -2.49 -11.13 3.91
CA VAL A 78 -2.33 -10.66 2.52
C VAL A 78 -1.42 -11.59 1.71
N LYS A 79 -0.25 -11.94 2.26
CA LYS A 79 0.74 -12.76 1.55
C LYS A 79 0.40 -14.25 1.60
N ASP A 80 0.04 -14.75 2.80
CA ASP A 80 -0.15 -16.18 3.01
C ASP A 80 -1.62 -16.62 2.77
N GLY A 81 -2.55 -15.68 2.60
CA GLY A 81 -3.97 -15.94 2.44
C GLY A 81 -4.59 -16.70 3.62
N ASN A 82 -4.06 -16.48 4.82
CA ASN A 82 -4.40 -17.27 6.00
C ASN A 82 -5.02 -16.41 7.12
N PRO A 83 -6.33 -16.13 7.08
CA PRO A 83 -7.00 -15.33 8.09
C PRO A 83 -6.98 -15.93 9.49
N MET A 84 -6.88 -17.28 9.62
CA MET A 84 -6.76 -17.91 10.93
C MET A 84 -5.44 -17.57 11.63
N MET A 85 -4.34 -17.52 10.86
CA MET A 85 -3.04 -17.10 11.40
C MET A 85 -3.01 -15.61 11.70
N ALA A 86 -3.64 -14.78 10.86
CA ALA A 86 -3.80 -13.35 11.13
C ALA A 86 -4.55 -13.15 12.47
N TYR A 87 -5.64 -13.86 12.66
CA TYR A 87 -6.39 -13.82 13.92
C TYR A 87 -5.56 -14.29 15.12
N TYR A 88 -4.76 -15.34 14.95
CA TYR A 88 -3.87 -15.85 15.98
C TYR A 88 -2.87 -14.77 16.42
N TYR A 89 -2.19 -14.09 15.50
CA TYR A 89 -1.24 -13.03 15.84
C TYR A 89 -1.94 -11.83 16.47
N ALA A 90 -3.08 -11.41 15.94
CA ALA A 90 -3.87 -10.32 16.52
C ALA A 90 -4.34 -10.62 17.95
N ASP A 91 -4.69 -11.89 18.23
CA ASP A 91 -5.10 -12.30 19.60
C ASP A 91 -3.97 -12.23 20.61
N LEU A 92 -2.71 -12.34 20.21
CA LEU A 92 -1.54 -12.22 21.06
C LEU A 92 -1.24 -10.78 21.49
N ILE A 93 -1.81 -9.77 20.86
CA ILE A 93 -1.60 -8.37 21.23
C ILE A 93 -2.12 -8.12 22.64
N ASP A 94 -1.28 -7.53 23.51
CA ASP A 94 -1.64 -7.24 24.88
C ASP A 94 -2.58 -6.04 24.99
N ASP A 95 -2.27 -4.95 24.27
CA ASP A 95 -3.11 -3.75 24.25
C ASP A 95 -4.23 -3.85 23.21
N LYS A 96 -5.41 -4.26 23.69
CA LYS A 96 -6.62 -4.35 22.86
C LYS A 96 -7.33 -3.01 22.64
N THR A 97 -6.77 -1.90 23.17
CA THR A 97 -7.31 -0.55 23.00
C THR A 97 -6.52 0.25 21.97
N ASP A 98 -5.41 -0.29 21.49
CA ASP A 98 -4.63 0.28 20.39
C ASP A 98 -5.44 0.32 19.09
N LEU A 99 -5.32 1.41 18.32
CA LEU A 99 -6.05 1.60 17.07
C LEU A 99 -5.68 0.53 16.03
N ASP A 100 -4.41 0.16 15.94
CA ASP A 100 -3.95 -0.88 15.03
C ASP A 100 -4.59 -2.24 15.33
N TYR A 101 -4.90 -2.52 16.61
CA TYR A 101 -5.67 -3.70 16.97
C TYR A 101 -7.09 -3.65 16.39
N TYR A 102 -7.74 -2.48 16.42
CA TYR A 102 -9.07 -2.32 15.82
C TYR A 102 -9.01 -2.50 14.31
N TYR A 103 -8.00 -1.93 13.66
CA TYR A 103 -7.85 -2.02 12.21
C TYR A 103 -7.60 -3.46 11.76
N ILE A 104 -6.68 -4.20 12.37
CA ILE A 104 -6.42 -5.60 11.97
C ILE A 104 -7.63 -6.51 12.18
N GLN A 105 -8.44 -6.30 13.24
CA GLN A 105 -9.68 -7.05 13.42
C GLN A 105 -10.67 -6.79 12.28
N ALA A 106 -10.81 -5.53 11.86
CA ALA A 106 -11.64 -5.15 10.73
C ALA A 106 -11.11 -5.71 9.40
N GLU A 107 -9.79 -5.62 9.16
CA GLU A 107 -9.14 -6.18 7.97
C GLU A 107 -9.42 -7.69 7.84
N ILE A 108 -9.32 -8.45 8.94
CA ILE A 108 -9.64 -9.88 8.96
C ILE A 108 -11.11 -10.13 8.62
N MET A 109 -12.04 -9.30 9.12
CA MET A 109 -13.47 -9.42 8.78
C MET A 109 -13.72 -9.10 7.31
N VAL A 110 -13.12 -8.04 6.79
CA VAL A 110 -13.23 -7.66 5.36
C VAL A 110 -12.69 -8.78 4.47
N TYR A 111 -11.53 -9.32 4.79
CA TYR A 111 -10.92 -10.44 4.06
C TYR A 111 -11.84 -11.68 4.01
N ASN A 112 -12.59 -11.92 5.08
CA ASN A 112 -13.59 -12.99 5.16
C ASN A 112 -14.93 -12.64 4.47
N ASN A 113 -15.00 -11.54 3.70
CA ASN A 113 -16.22 -11.01 3.07
C ASN A 113 -17.31 -10.60 4.08
N GLU A 114 -16.93 -10.10 5.25
CA GLU A 114 -17.82 -9.65 6.31
C GLU A 114 -17.74 -8.11 6.48
N ALA A 115 -17.74 -7.36 5.38
CA ALA A 115 -17.54 -5.91 5.36
C ALA A 115 -18.54 -5.14 6.25
N GLU A 116 -19.81 -5.56 6.29
CA GLU A 116 -20.84 -4.96 7.15
C GLU A 116 -20.46 -5.11 8.65
N LYS A 117 -19.98 -6.31 9.04
CA LYS A 117 -19.53 -6.54 10.43
C LYS A 117 -18.29 -5.73 10.77
N ALA A 118 -17.34 -5.60 9.84
CA ALA A 118 -16.17 -4.76 10.01
C ALA A 118 -16.57 -3.29 10.26
N ASN A 119 -17.50 -2.78 9.45
CA ASN A 119 -18.02 -1.44 9.60
C ASN A 119 -18.73 -1.24 10.95
N ASP A 120 -19.62 -2.15 11.34
CA ASP A 120 -20.32 -2.07 12.63
C ASP A 120 -19.35 -2.15 13.81
N TYR A 121 -18.33 -2.99 13.70
CA TYR A 121 -17.26 -3.09 14.69
C TYR A 121 -16.51 -1.77 14.84
N LEU A 122 -16.03 -1.18 13.74
CA LEU A 122 -15.30 0.08 13.77
C LEU A 122 -16.19 1.26 14.23
N LEU A 123 -17.47 1.28 13.86
CA LEU A 123 -18.44 2.25 14.40
C LEU A 123 -18.60 2.12 15.92
N SER A 124 -18.63 0.89 16.44
CA SER A 124 -18.71 0.65 17.89
C SER A 124 -17.47 1.13 18.63
N LYS A 125 -16.30 1.12 17.98
CA LYS A 125 -15.02 1.55 18.55
C LYS A 125 -14.81 3.06 18.51
N TYR A 126 -15.45 3.76 17.60
CA TYR A 126 -15.30 5.21 17.44
C TYR A 126 -15.52 6.00 18.74
N GLU A 127 -16.47 5.59 19.57
CA GLU A 127 -16.76 6.24 20.84
C GLU A 127 -15.68 5.95 21.92
N GLU A 128 -14.88 4.89 21.74
CA GLU A 128 -13.78 4.52 22.62
C GLU A 128 -12.48 5.27 22.25
N VAL A 129 -12.40 5.85 21.02
CA VAL A 129 -11.23 6.60 20.52
C VAL A 129 -11.14 7.96 21.21
N ASN A 130 -9.93 8.35 21.63
CA ASN A 130 -9.68 9.67 22.20
C ASN A 130 -10.09 10.78 21.23
N GLU A 131 -10.56 11.91 21.76
CA GLU A 131 -11.00 13.03 20.91
C GLU A 131 -9.90 13.53 19.95
N ASP A 132 -8.67 13.54 20.42
CA ASP A 132 -7.51 13.99 19.63
C ASP A 132 -7.20 13.04 18.45
N ASP A 133 -7.46 11.74 18.60
CA ASP A 133 -7.16 10.71 17.60
C ASP A 133 -8.35 10.45 16.64
N ARG A 134 -9.52 11.07 16.88
CA ARG A 134 -10.74 10.78 16.09
C ARG A 134 -10.65 11.15 14.63
N GLN A 135 -9.93 12.21 14.29
CA GLN A 135 -9.78 12.61 12.90
C GLN A 135 -8.90 11.60 12.15
N ASP A 136 -7.78 11.21 12.74
CA ASP A 136 -6.90 10.18 12.16
C ASP A 136 -7.65 8.86 12.02
N TYR A 137 -8.40 8.46 13.05
CA TYR A 137 -9.23 7.25 12.99
C TYR A 137 -10.24 7.26 11.83
N LEU A 138 -10.92 8.40 11.56
CA LEU A 138 -11.86 8.52 10.45
C LEU A 138 -11.17 8.28 9.10
N LEU A 139 -10.00 8.85 8.92
CA LEU A 139 -9.23 8.76 7.69
C LEU A 139 -8.62 7.37 7.52
N ASP A 140 -8.05 6.80 8.57
CA ASP A 140 -7.48 5.45 8.57
C ASP A 140 -8.52 4.38 8.21
N VAL A 141 -9.71 4.46 8.84
CA VAL A 141 -10.82 3.55 8.53
C VAL A 141 -11.31 3.73 7.10
N ALA A 142 -11.40 4.97 6.62
CA ALA A 142 -11.79 5.22 5.24
C ALA A 142 -10.76 4.64 4.25
N THR A 143 -9.48 4.81 4.55
CA THR A 143 -8.37 4.25 3.75
C THR A 143 -8.37 2.73 3.79
N LEU A 144 -8.57 2.13 4.96
CA LEU A 144 -8.72 0.68 5.11
C LEU A 144 -9.80 0.13 4.16
N PHE A 145 -10.98 0.71 4.16
CA PHE A 145 -12.04 0.26 3.25
C PHE A 145 -11.71 0.51 1.78
N ALA A 146 -11.02 1.60 1.46
CA ALA A 146 -10.59 1.90 0.09
C ALA A 146 -9.53 0.89 -0.42
N ASP A 147 -8.64 0.41 0.43
CA ASP A 147 -7.61 -0.59 0.10
C ASP A 147 -8.22 -1.97 -0.22
N TYR A 148 -9.40 -2.24 0.32
CA TYR A 148 -10.20 -3.42 -0.04
C TYR A 148 -11.29 -3.14 -1.08
N GLU A 149 -11.20 -2.02 -1.80
CA GLU A 149 -12.13 -1.59 -2.86
C GLU A 149 -13.60 -1.44 -2.38
N LEU A 150 -13.82 -1.23 -1.10
CA LEU A 150 -15.13 -1.03 -0.47
C LEU A 150 -15.49 0.46 -0.45
N TRP A 151 -15.60 1.04 -1.63
CA TRP A 151 -15.67 2.48 -1.89
C TRP A 151 -16.82 3.22 -1.20
N ASP A 152 -17.97 2.57 -1.03
CA ASP A 152 -19.15 3.18 -0.36
C ASP A 152 -18.86 3.41 1.14
N TYR A 153 -18.17 2.46 1.79
CA TYR A 153 -17.72 2.63 3.18
C TYR A 153 -16.61 3.68 3.27
N ALA A 154 -15.63 3.64 2.39
CA ALA A 154 -14.55 4.62 2.34
C ALA A 154 -15.08 6.06 2.22
N ASP A 155 -16.01 6.29 1.30
CA ASP A 155 -16.65 7.59 1.13
C ASP A 155 -17.41 8.02 2.38
N SER A 156 -18.19 7.11 2.98
CA SER A 156 -18.99 7.38 4.18
C SER A 156 -18.12 7.81 5.37
N TRP A 157 -17.00 7.09 5.62
CA TRP A 157 -16.09 7.39 6.71
C TRP A 157 -15.33 8.70 6.48
N SER A 158 -14.83 8.95 5.26
CA SER A 158 -14.10 10.16 4.91
C SER A 158 -14.95 11.43 4.96
N HIS A 159 -16.29 11.31 4.95
CA HIS A 159 -17.22 12.46 4.88
C HIS A 159 -17.04 13.42 6.07
N ASN A 160 -16.83 12.88 7.26
CA ASN A 160 -16.73 13.64 8.51
C ASN A 160 -15.30 14.06 8.87
N TYR A 161 -14.31 13.70 8.07
CA TYR A 161 -12.95 14.19 8.23
C TYR A 161 -12.89 15.70 7.97
N GLU A 162 -12.20 16.47 8.81
CA GLU A 162 -12.26 17.93 8.81
C GLU A 162 -11.25 18.58 7.87
N ASP A 163 -9.98 18.13 7.90
CA ASP A 163 -8.92 18.73 7.07
C ASP A 163 -8.96 18.22 5.62
N LYS A 164 -9.79 18.88 4.82
CA LYS A 164 -9.96 18.55 3.39
C LYS A 164 -8.74 18.89 2.52
N ASP A 165 -7.69 19.46 3.10
CA ASP A 165 -6.45 19.83 2.42
C ASP A 165 -5.27 18.90 2.79
N GLU A 166 -5.47 18.03 3.75
CA GLU A 166 -4.48 17.04 4.16
C GLU A 166 -4.20 16.04 3.01
N SER A 167 -2.93 15.60 2.89
CA SER A 167 -2.47 14.85 1.72
C SER A 167 -3.11 13.46 1.60
N ASP A 168 -3.27 12.75 2.71
CA ASP A 168 -3.86 11.41 2.71
C ASP A 168 -5.37 11.46 2.43
N TYR A 169 -6.06 12.52 2.92
CA TYR A 169 -7.44 12.77 2.53
C TYR A 169 -7.58 13.07 1.03
N LEU A 170 -6.71 13.92 0.48
CA LEU A 170 -6.72 14.23 -0.95
C LEU A 170 -6.44 12.99 -1.79
N GLU A 171 -5.50 12.14 -1.39
CA GLU A 171 -5.24 10.87 -2.06
C GLU A 171 -6.48 9.98 -2.11
N LEU A 172 -7.12 9.78 -0.95
CA LEU A 172 -8.36 9.01 -0.87
C LEU A 172 -9.46 9.60 -1.76
N GLN A 173 -9.63 10.94 -1.77
CA GLN A 173 -10.61 11.60 -2.63
C GLN A 173 -10.28 11.43 -4.12
N GLY A 174 -9.00 11.50 -4.51
CA GLY A 174 -8.57 11.23 -5.88
C GLY A 174 -8.90 9.80 -6.32
N ARG A 175 -8.67 8.81 -5.45
CA ARG A 175 -9.04 7.40 -5.68
C ARG A 175 -10.56 7.24 -5.85
N LEU A 176 -11.36 7.84 -4.95
CA LEU A 176 -12.83 7.82 -5.02
C LEU A 176 -13.36 8.48 -6.30
N MET A 177 -12.79 9.62 -6.71
CA MET A 177 -13.14 10.29 -7.96
C MET A 177 -12.81 9.41 -9.18
N SER A 178 -11.67 8.74 -9.19
CA SER A 178 -11.28 7.82 -10.27
C SER A 178 -12.27 6.67 -10.42
N VAL A 179 -12.69 6.06 -9.33
CA VAL A 179 -13.70 4.98 -9.33
C VAL A 179 -15.06 5.47 -9.83
N ARG A 180 -15.42 6.71 -9.51
CA ARG A 180 -16.65 7.36 -10.01
C ARG A 180 -16.53 7.85 -11.45
N GLN A 181 -15.41 7.59 -12.12
CA GLN A 181 -15.10 8.03 -13.49
C GLN A 181 -15.04 9.56 -13.63
N GLU A 182 -14.79 10.27 -12.54
CA GLU A 182 -14.59 11.72 -12.52
C GLU A 182 -13.11 12.04 -12.77
N TYR A 183 -12.56 11.50 -13.87
CA TYR A 183 -11.12 11.45 -14.13
C TYR A 183 -10.44 12.83 -14.16
N ASP A 184 -11.10 13.85 -14.74
CA ASP A 184 -10.54 15.21 -14.78
C ASP A 184 -10.31 15.77 -13.36
N LYS A 185 -11.26 15.52 -12.43
CA LYS A 185 -11.13 15.96 -11.04
C LYS A 185 -10.05 15.16 -10.30
N ALA A 186 -9.99 13.85 -10.52
CA ALA A 186 -8.95 13.01 -9.95
C ALA A 186 -7.55 13.45 -10.41
N GLU A 187 -7.37 13.77 -11.72
CA GLU A 187 -6.12 14.35 -12.23
C GLU A 187 -5.76 15.66 -11.53
N GLU A 188 -6.72 16.56 -11.29
CA GLU A 188 -6.46 17.82 -10.58
C GLU A 188 -5.95 17.56 -9.15
N VAL A 189 -6.57 16.60 -8.45
CA VAL A 189 -6.17 16.23 -7.09
C VAL A 189 -4.77 15.62 -7.05
N PHE A 190 -4.47 14.64 -7.93
CA PHE A 190 -3.16 14.02 -7.97
C PHE A 190 -2.05 14.98 -8.42
N ASN A 191 -2.33 15.90 -9.35
CA ASN A 191 -1.38 16.95 -9.71
C ASN A 191 -1.11 17.88 -8.53
N ARG A 192 -2.12 18.23 -7.72
CA ARG A 192 -1.94 19.02 -6.50
C ARG A 192 -1.07 18.30 -5.47
N LEU A 193 -1.21 16.98 -5.33
CA LEU A 193 -0.33 16.17 -4.48
C LEU A 193 1.10 16.12 -5.01
N LEU A 194 1.26 16.01 -6.32
CA LEU A 194 2.56 16.04 -6.99
C LEU A 194 3.24 17.43 -6.92
N ASP A 195 2.46 18.52 -6.87
CA ASP A 195 3.02 19.86 -6.61
C ASP A 195 3.63 19.96 -5.19
N ARG A 196 3.13 19.18 -4.23
CA ARG A 196 3.68 19.10 -2.86
C ARG A 196 4.85 18.13 -2.76
N ASN A 197 4.71 16.96 -3.36
CA ASN A 197 5.73 15.92 -3.37
C ASN A 197 5.94 15.35 -4.80
N PRO A 198 6.77 16.02 -5.64
CA PRO A 198 7.00 15.61 -7.02
C PRO A 198 7.79 14.30 -7.17
N PHE A 199 8.39 13.81 -6.08
CA PHE A 199 9.15 12.57 -6.05
C PHE A 199 8.36 11.36 -5.50
N SER A 200 7.07 11.51 -5.23
CA SER A 200 6.21 10.40 -4.83
C SER A 200 5.89 9.49 -6.02
N THR A 201 6.47 8.30 -6.05
CA THR A 201 6.14 7.28 -7.06
C THR A 201 4.67 6.83 -6.94
N ALA A 202 4.13 6.80 -5.71
CA ALA A 202 2.73 6.45 -5.46
C ALA A 202 1.78 7.43 -6.16
N TYR A 203 2.01 8.73 -6.04
CA TYR A 203 1.16 9.73 -6.70
C TYR A 203 1.28 9.70 -8.22
N TRP A 204 2.48 9.43 -8.75
CA TRP A 204 2.64 9.22 -10.19
C TRP A 204 1.91 7.98 -10.67
N ASN A 205 1.91 6.88 -9.91
CA ASN A 205 1.18 5.66 -10.23
C ASN A 205 -0.34 5.88 -10.21
N LEU A 206 -0.87 6.57 -9.19
CA LEU A 206 -2.30 6.92 -9.09
C LEU A 206 -2.74 7.80 -10.25
N LEU A 207 -1.93 8.80 -10.62
CA LEU A 207 -2.19 9.65 -11.79
C LEU A 207 -2.17 8.84 -13.09
N ALA A 208 -1.15 7.99 -13.28
CA ALA A 208 -1.04 7.13 -14.47
C ALA A 208 -2.24 6.18 -14.59
N CYS A 209 -2.65 5.55 -13.50
CA CYS A 209 -3.80 4.66 -13.45
C CYS A 209 -5.10 5.40 -13.81
N THR A 210 -5.30 6.60 -13.25
CA THR A 210 -6.45 7.47 -13.57
C THR A 210 -6.48 7.81 -15.07
N GLN A 211 -5.37 8.20 -15.64
CA GLN A 211 -5.23 8.53 -17.06
C GLN A 211 -5.43 7.32 -17.96
N PHE A 212 -5.00 6.14 -17.51
CA PHE A 212 -5.26 4.88 -18.20
C PHE A 212 -6.77 4.60 -18.34
N TYR A 213 -7.50 4.68 -17.24
CA TYR A 213 -8.96 4.49 -17.23
C TYR A 213 -9.71 5.60 -17.98
N ALA A 214 -9.18 6.82 -17.98
CA ALA A 214 -9.67 7.92 -18.80
C ALA A 214 -9.38 7.70 -20.31
N LYS A 215 -8.62 6.65 -20.67
CA LYS A 215 -8.14 6.34 -22.03
C LYS A 215 -7.19 7.39 -22.60
N ASP A 216 -6.61 8.25 -21.77
CA ASP A 216 -5.53 9.16 -22.16
C ASP A 216 -4.17 8.46 -22.03
N PHE A 217 -3.98 7.44 -22.91
CA PHE A 217 -2.81 6.57 -22.83
C PHE A 217 -1.48 7.33 -23.01
N GLN A 218 -1.48 8.46 -23.72
CA GLN A 218 -0.25 9.22 -23.91
C GLN A 218 0.17 9.94 -22.63
N LYS A 219 -0.77 10.53 -21.88
CA LYS A 219 -0.47 11.08 -20.55
C LYS A 219 -0.08 9.98 -19.57
N CYS A 220 -0.81 8.86 -19.57
CA CYS A 220 -0.51 7.69 -18.74
C CYS A 220 0.95 7.23 -18.91
N ILE A 221 1.42 7.07 -20.15
CA ILE A 221 2.81 6.70 -20.45
C ILE A 221 3.78 7.73 -19.85
N SER A 222 3.49 9.03 -20.00
CA SER A 222 4.34 10.09 -19.46
C SER A 222 4.40 10.05 -17.92
N SER A 223 3.27 9.83 -17.25
CA SER A 223 3.21 9.70 -15.77
C SER A 223 3.98 8.46 -15.29
N CYS A 224 3.87 7.33 -16.01
CA CYS A 224 4.70 6.14 -15.73
C CYS A 224 6.20 6.43 -15.93
N ASP A 225 6.57 7.22 -16.94
CA ASP A 225 7.97 7.60 -17.17
C ASP A 225 8.54 8.40 -15.99
N TYR A 226 7.75 9.28 -15.37
CA TYR A 226 8.16 9.99 -14.15
C TYR A 226 8.32 9.05 -12.97
N ALA A 227 7.37 8.12 -12.74
CA ALA A 227 7.49 7.11 -11.69
C ALA A 227 8.75 6.25 -11.87
N LEU A 228 9.02 5.79 -13.08
CA LEU A 228 10.19 4.97 -13.42
C LEU A 228 11.52 5.75 -13.39
N ALA A 229 11.50 7.05 -13.60
CA ALA A 229 12.69 7.90 -13.43
C ALA A 229 13.10 8.01 -11.95
N ILE A 230 12.13 7.95 -11.02
CA ILE A 230 12.36 7.96 -9.58
C ILE A 230 12.73 6.55 -9.09
N GLN A 231 11.94 5.55 -9.49
CA GLN A 231 12.11 4.14 -9.11
C GLN A 231 12.08 3.25 -10.36
N PRO A 232 13.24 2.91 -10.94
CA PRO A 232 13.32 2.14 -12.21
C PRO A 232 12.67 0.75 -12.18
N GLU A 233 12.55 0.15 -10.98
CA GLU A 233 11.94 -1.17 -10.74
C GLU A 233 10.52 -1.06 -10.15
N ASN A 234 9.80 0.05 -10.40
CA ASN A 234 8.43 0.18 -9.96
C ASN A 234 7.50 -0.70 -10.81
N ALA A 235 7.03 -1.81 -10.23
CA ALA A 235 6.23 -2.82 -10.92
C ALA A 235 4.91 -2.24 -11.46
N ASP A 236 4.20 -1.40 -10.68
CA ASP A 236 2.93 -0.81 -11.07
C ASP A 236 3.09 0.10 -12.29
N ALA A 237 4.13 0.94 -12.29
CA ALA A 237 4.43 1.81 -13.42
C ALA A 237 4.81 1.03 -14.68
N LEU A 238 5.62 -0.04 -14.54
CA LEU A 238 6.01 -0.91 -15.64
C LEU A 238 4.79 -1.58 -16.29
N LEU A 239 3.91 -2.17 -15.48
CA LEU A 239 2.71 -2.86 -15.96
C LEU A 239 1.72 -1.87 -16.60
N THR A 240 1.44 -0.75 -15.92
CA THR A 240 0.52 0.28 -16.45
C THR A 240 1.03 0.87 -17.76
N LYS A 241 2.34 1.13 -17.85
CA LYS A 241 2.97 1.62 -19.09
C LYS A 241 2.90 0.60 -20.22
N ALA A 242 3.17 -0.68 -19.92
CA ALA A 242 3.08 -1.75 -20.92
C ALA A 242 1.66 -1.82 -21.50
N ASN A 243 0.64 -1.79 -20.64
CA ASN A 243 -0.76 -1.79 -21.07
C ASN A 243 -1.10 -0.56 -21.91
N ALA A 244 -0.71 0.65 -21.49
CA ALA A 244 -0.97 1.87 -22.24
C ALA A 244 -0.28 1.88 -23.62
N LEU A 245 0.99 1.44 -23.70
CA LEU A 245 1.73 1.29 -24.96
C LEU A 245 1.05 0.31 -25.90
N PHE A 246 0.52 -0.78 -25.36
CA PHE A 246 -0.23 -1.76 -26.15
C PHE A 246 -1.49 -1.13 -26.77
N TYR A 247 -2.28 -0.37 -25.98
CA TYR A 247 -3.49 0.29 -26.47
C TYR A 247 -3.22 1.32 -27.58
N ILE A 248 -2.06 1.97 -27.61
CA ILE A 248 -1.67 2.88 -28.70
C ILE A 248 -1.00 2.16 -29.87
N GLY A 249 -0.87 0.82 -29.83
CA GLY A 249 -0.29 -0.01 -30.90
C GLY A 249 1.25 -0.08 -30.89
N ASN A 250 1.91 0.40 -29.85
CA ASN A 250 3.37 0.30 -29.72
C ASN A 250 3.76 -1.04 -29.05
N ILE A 251 3.54 -2.14 -29.76
CA ILE A 251 3.69 -3.50 -29.26
C ILE A 251 5.12 -3.79 -28.78
N LYS A 252 6.13 -3.28 -29.52
CA LYS A 252 7.53 -3.52 -29.17
C LYS A 252 7.88 -3.01 -27.78
N ASP A 253 7.50 -1.77 -27.48
CA ASP A 253 7.81 -1.15 -26.19
C ASP A 253 6.88 -1.68 -25.10
N ALA A 254 5.63 -2.08 -25.43
CA ALA A 254 4.72 -2.77 -24.51
C ALA A 254 5.35 -4.07 -24.00
N VAL A 255 5.81 -4.93 -24.89
CA VAL A 255 6.48 -6.19 -24.56
C VAL A 255 7.73 -5.95 -23.71
N ALA A 256 8.57 -4.96 -24.08
CA ALA A 256 9.78 -4.66 -23.31
C ALA A 256 9.49 -4.24 -21.86
N ASN A 257 8.48 -3.40 -21.63
CA ASN A 257 8.08 -2.98 -20.28
C ASN A 257 7.43 -4.13 -19.51
N TYR A 258 6.64 -4.98 -20.17
CA TYR A 258 6.04 -6.14 -19.53
C TYR A 258 7.07 -7.20 -19.10
N VAL A 259 8.06 -7.50 -19.94
CA VAL A 259 9.18 -8.38 -19.59
C VAL A 259 9.99 -7.82 -18.42
N HIS A 260 10.19 -6.50 -18.39
CA HIS A 260 10.84 -5.86 -17.25
C HIS A 260 10.00 -5.99 -15.97
N TYR A 261 8.69 -5.77 -16.03
CA TYR A 261 7.75 -6.03 -14.93
C TYR A 261 7.90 -7.46 -14.38
N MET A 262 7.83 -8.48 -15.26
CA MET A 262 7.98 -9.88 -14.84
C MET A 262 9.33 -10.15 -14.18
N THR A 263 10.41 -9.55 -14.72
CA THR A 263 11.75 -9.66 -14.12
C THR A 263 11.79 -9.10 -12.71
N VAL A 264 11.18 -7.93 -12.49
CA VAL A 264 11.09 -7.28 -11.17
C VAL A 264 10.27 -8.13 -10.19
N CYS A 265 9.17 -8.72 -10.66
CA CYS A 265 8.33 -9.59 -9.83
C CYS A 265 8.91 -10.99 -9.61
N GLY A 266 10.03 -11.34 -10.26
CA GLY A 266 10.64 -12.67 -10.16
C GLY A 266 9.81 -13.76 -10.83
N GLU A 267 9.00 -13.39 -11.82
CA GLU A 267 8.16 -14.31 -12.59
C GLU A 267 8.94 -14.88 -13.79
N ASP A 268 8.58 -16.11 -14.19
CA ASP A 268 9.14 -16.72 -15.41
C ASP A 268 8.70 -15.94 -16.65
N ILE A 269 9.67 -15.54 -17.48
CA ILE A 269 9.38 -14.80 -18.71
C ILE A 269 8.81 -15.80 -19.74
N PRO A 270 7.54 -15.60 -20.18
CA PRO A 270 6.94 -16.47 -21.18
C PRO A 270 7.62 -16.32 -22.54
N ASP A 271 7.41 -17.28 -23.44
CA ASP A 271 7.87 -17.15 -24.80
C ASP A 271 7.08 -16.08 -25.58
N ASP A 272 7.55 -15.69 -26.76
CA ASP A 272 6.93 -14.62 -27.56
C ASP A 272 5.46 -14.93 -27.92
N ALA A 273 5.06 -16.18 -28.01
CA ALA A 273 3.68 -16.59 -28.33
C ALA A 273 2.76 -16.39 -27.12
N ASP A 274 3.23 -16.68 -25.92
CA ASP A 274 2.49 -16.47 -24.66
C ASP A 274 2.33 -14.98 -24.34
N LEU A 275 3.33 -14.16 -24.67
CA LEU A 275 3.24 -12.70 -24.54
C LEU A 275 2.19 -12.11 -25.50
N GLU A 276 2.15 -12.58 -26.74
CA GLU A 276 1.15 -12.15 -27.71
C GLU A 276 -0.27 -12.59 -27.27
N GLU A 277 -0.42 -13.78 -26.71
CA GLU A 277 -1.69 -14.26 -26.14
C GLU A 277 -2.12 -13.43 -24.92
N TYR A 278 -1.21 -13.08 -24.01
CA TYR A 278 -1.48 -12.23 -22.86
C TYR A 278 -2.05 -10.87 -23.29
N PHE A 279 -1.42 -10.18 -24.21
CA PHE A 279 -1.93 -8.90 -24.71
C PHE A 279 -3.27 -9.04 -25.45
N ASN A 280 -3.49 -10.15 -26.16
CA ASN A 280 -4.79 -10.44 -26.79
C ASN A 280 -5.90 -10.71 -25.76
N GLN A 281 -5.60 -11.31 -24.61
CA GLN A 281 -6.55 -11.52 -23.53
C GLN A 281 -7.00 -10.19 -22.89
N ILE A 282 -6.06 -9.26 -22.69
CA ILE A 282 -6.38 -7.90 -22.20
C ILE A 282 -7.37 -7.20 -23.15
N MET A 283 -7.18 -7.33 -24.46
CA MET A 283 -8.08 -6.72 -25.46
C MET A 283 -9.49 -7.33 -25.46
N ASN A 284 -9.63 -8.61 -25.14
CA ASN A 284 -10.90 -9.32 -25.20
C ASN A 284 -11.69 -9.30 -23.87
N SER A 285 -11.09 -8.79 -22.78
CA SER A 285 -11.70 -8.71 -21.43
C SER A 285 -12.41 -7.38 -21.19
N GLN A 286 -12.53 -6.53 -22.19
CA GLN A 286 -13.26 -5.27 -22.21
C GLN A 286 -14.42 -5.33 -23.21
#